data_c1c51b240251dd858d3193760d8d14f0
#
_entry.id   c1c51b240251dd858d3193760d8d14f0
#
_cell.length_a   1.000
_cell.length_b   1.000
_cell.length_c   1.000
_cell.angle_alpha   90.00
_cell.angle_beta   90.00
_cell.angle_gamma   90.00
#
_symmetry.space_group_name_H-M   'P 1'
#
loop_
_entity.id
_entity.type
_entity.pdbx_description
1 polymer ?
#
loop_
_entity_poly.entity_id
_entity_poly.type
_entity_poly.pdbx_seq_one_letter_code
_entity_poly.pdbx_strand_id
1 'polypeptide(L)'
;MALKILFWGTPIYAVPTLEALHRAGHRIVGVVTQPDRRRGRGRQLIPSAVKTRALELALPVFTPEKIRQDHSCQQQLADLGADLSVVVAFGQILPVQVLRQPPLGCWNGHGS
;
A
#
# COMPACT_ATOMS: atom_id res chain seq x y z
N MET A 1 5.97 21.07 -0.13
CA MET A 1 4.54 20.82 -0.36
C MET A 1 4.21 19.38 -0.02
N ALA A 2 3.19 19.16 0.79
CA ALA A 2 2.78 17.80 1.16
C ALA A 2 1.82 17.22 0.13
N LEU A 3 2.01 15.96 -0.20
CA LEU A 3 1.13 15.23 -1.11
C LEU A 3 0.29 14.25 -0.31
N LYS A 4 -0.89 13.93 -0.82
CA LYS A 4 -1.67 12.80 -0.34
C LYS A 4 -1.23 11.56 -1.12
N ILE A 5 -0.74 10.57 -0.42
CA ILE A 5 -0.11 9.40 -1.03
C ILE A 5 -0.86 8.14 -0.66
N LEU A 6 -1.12 7.31 -1.68
CA LEU A 6 -1.58 5.94 -1.51
C LEU A 6 -0.36 5.04 -1.69
N PHE A 7 0.02 4.35 -0.61
CA PHE A 7 1.21 3.51 -0.60
C PHE A 7 0.83 2.05 -0.81
N TRP A 8 1.55 1.37 -1.68
CA TRP A 8 1.35 -0.05 -2.00
C TRP A 8 2.64 -0.81 -1.76
N GLY A 9 2.65 -1.74 -0.83
CA GLY A 9 3.86 -2.51 -0.55
C GLY A 9 3.58 -3.65 0.42
N THR A 10 4.50 -4.62 0.50
CA THR A 10 4.29 -5.81 1.32
C THR A 10 5.53 -6.20 2.13
N PRO A 11 6.72 -6.44 1.52
CA PRO A 11 7.83 -6.99 2.28
C PRO A 11 8.53 -5.94 3.14
N ILE A 12 9.42 -6.44 4.01
CA ILE A 12 10.15 -5.58 4.95
C ILE A 12 10.95 -4.49 4.23
N TYR A 13 11.49 -4.75 3.04
CA TYR A 13 12.29 -3.75 2.34
C TYR A 13 11.45 -2.60 1.76
N ALA A 14 10.11 -2.71 1.76
CA ALA A 14 9.24 -1.60 1.40
C ALA A 14 8.99 -0.64 2.56
N VAL A 15 9.24 -1.08 3.80
CA VAL A 15 8.99 -0.27 5.00
C VAL A 15 9.80 1.03 5.03
N PRO A 16 11.10 1.05 4.69
CA PRO A 16 11.83 2.32 4.72
C PRO A 16 11.25 3.39 3.81
N THR A 17 10.71 3.03 2.66
CA THR A 17 10.06 4.00 1.77
C THR A 17 8.81 4.57 2.42
N LEU A 18 7.98 3.73 3.02
CA LEU A 18 6.79 4.19 3.75
C LEU A 18 7.18 5.16 4.87
N GLU A 19 8.18 4.79 5.66
CA GLU A 19 8.67 5.63 6.75
C GLU A 19 9.22 6.97 6.25
N ALA A 20 9.97 6.95 5.15
CA ALA A 20 10.55 8.16 4.59
C ALA A 20 9.46 9.14 4.12
N LEU A 21 8.44 8.63 3.44
CA LEU A 21 7.33 9.45 2.98
C LEU A 21 6.57 10.04 4.17
N HIS A 22 6.34 9.24 5.20
CA HIS A 22 5.64 9.69 6.40
C HIS A 22 6.45 10.78 7.12
N ARG A 23 7.75 10.57 7.29
CA ARG A 23 8.62 11.55 7.96
C ARG A 23 8.77 12.85 7.16
N ALA A 24 8.68 12.76 5.83
CA ALA A 24 8.77 13.96 4.98
C ALA A 24 7.55 14.87 5.08
N GLY A 25 6.53 14.45 5.87
CA GLY A 25 5.34 15.26 6.07
C GLY A 25 4.24 15.01 5.05
N HIS A 26 4.38 14.00 4.18
CA HIS A 26 3.31 13.63 3.27
C HIS A 26 2.19 12.94 4.03
N ARG A 27 0.97 13.14 3.57
CA ARG A 27 -0.18 12.49 4.16
C ARG A 27 -0.40 11.13 3.49
N ILE A 28 -0.16 10.05 4.21
CA ILE A 28 -0.40 8.70 3.72
C ILE A 28 -1.89 8.41 3.94
N VAL A 29 -2.69 8.55 2.89
CA VAL A 29 -4.15 8.41 3.00
C VAL A 29 -4.59 6.96 3.06
N GLY A 30 -3.73 6.03 2.64
CA GLY A 30 -4.01 4.60 2.71
C GLY A 30 -2.75 3.80 2.43
N VAL A 31 -2.69 2.62 3.01
CA VAL A 31 -1.62 1.65 2.79
C VAL A 31 -2.26 0.37 2.30
N VAL A 32 -1.92 -0.06 1.09
CA VAL A 32 -2.43 -1.30 0.51
C VAL A 32 -1.32 -2.33 0.57
N THR A 33 -1.61 -3.47 1.16
CA THR A 33 -0.63 -4.53 1.37
C THR A 33 -1.31 -5.88 1.21
N GLN A 34 -0.51 -6.94 1.05
CA GLN A 34 -1.05 -8.29 0.94
C GLN A 34 -1.73 -8.71 2.24
N PRO A 35 -2.77 -9.54 2.15
CA PRO A 35 -3.42 -10.08 3.34
C PRO A 35 -2.47 -10.88 4.20
N ASP A 36 -2.82 -11.04 5.47
CA ASP A 36 -2.07 -11.89 6.39
C ASP A 36 -1.93 -13.30 5.80
N ARG A 37 -0.77 -13.90 5.97
CA ARG A 37 -0.46 -15.23 5.44
C ARG A 37 -0.18 -16.20 6.57
N ARG A 38 -0.58 -17.46 6.37
CA ARG A 38 -0.25 -18.53 7.31
C ARG A 38 1.20 -18.93 7.12
N ARG A 39 1.97 -18.94 8.20
CA ARG A 39 3.39 -19.29 8.17
C ARG A 39 3.74 -20.14 9.38
N GLY A 40 4.77 -20.98 9.22
CA GLY A 40 5.32 -21.75 10.31
C GLY A 40 4.47 -22.95 10.68
N ARG A 41 4.90 -23.66 11.70
CA ARG A 41 4.27 -24.90 12.14
C ARG A 41 2.86 -24.70 12.70
N GLY A 42 2.62 -23.61 13.40
CA GLY A 42 1.32 -23.31 13.95
C GLY A 42 0.34 -22.74 12.93
N ARG A 43 0.77 -22.50 11.71
CA ARG A 43 -0.02 -21.91 10.63
C ARG A 43 -0.73 -20.63 11.08
N GLN A 44 -0.05 -19.86 11.92
CA GLN A 44 -0.58 -18.60 12.39
C GLN A 44 -0.63 -17.60 11.25
N LEU A 45 -1.66 -16.76 11.26
CA LEU A 45 -1.76 -15.65 10.32
C LEU A 45 -0.75 -14.58 10.72
N ILE A 46 0.16 -14.28 9.82
CA ILE A 46 1.21 -13.28 10.06
C ILE A 46 0.97 -12.10 9.11
N PRO A 47 0.86 -10.89 9.65
CA PRO A 47 0.71 -9.70 8.82
C PRO A 47 1.98 -9.41 8.04
N SER A 48 1.84 -8.70 6.92
CA SER A 48 3.00 -8.21 6.19
C SER A 48 3.79 -7.21 7.04
N ALA A 49 5.07 -7.06 6.75
CA ALA A 49 5.90 -6.07 7.44
C ALA A 49 5.33 -4.66 7.25
N VAL A 50 4.82 -4.36 6.05
CA VAL A 50 4.21 -3.07 5.77
C VAL A 50 2.94 -2.86 6.58
N LYS A 51 2.09 -3.88 6.72
CA LYS A 51 0.88 -3.78 7.55
C LYS A 51 1.25 -3.48 9.00
N THR A 52 2.21 -4.22 9.55
CA THR A 52 2.64 -4.04 10.93
C THR A 52 3.09 -2.60 11.16
N ARG A 53 3.93 -2.07 10.26
CA ARG A 53 4.43 -0.70 10.40
C ARG A 53 3.34 0.34 10.22
N ALA A 54 2.44 0.14 9.25
CA ALA A 54 1.34 1.06 9.02
C ALA A 54 0.44 1.17 10.24
N LEU A 55 0.14 0.06 10.91
CA LEU A 55 -0.66 0.05 12.13
C LEU A 55 0.05 0.80 13.26
N GLU A 56 1.37 0.63 13.39
CA GLU A 56 2.17 1.37 14.38
C GLU A 56 2.11 2.88 14.13
N LEU A 57 2.03 3.28 12.87
CA LEU A 57 1.93 4.69 12.48
C LEU A 57 0.48 5.20 12.45
N ALA A 58 -0.46 4.36 12.85
CA ALA A 58 -1.90 4.67 12.84
C ALA A 58 -2.44 5.07 11.46
N LEU A 59 -1.93 4.40 10.41
CA LEU A 59 -2.35 4.65 9.03
C LEU A 59 -3.46 3.68 8.62
N PRO A 60 -4.40 4.10 7.75
CA PRO A 60 -5.42 3.19 7.23
C PRO A 60 -4.80 2.09 6.38
N VAL A 61 -5.22 0.85 6.59
CA VAL A 61 -4.68 -0.33 5.90
C VAL A 61 -5.79 -1.05 5.12
N PHE A 62 -5.47 -1.43 3.89
CA PHE A 62 -6.35 -2.20 3.03
C PHE A 62 -5.61 -3.45 2.57
N THR A 63 -6.27 -4.60 2.65
CA THR A 63 -5.64 -5.89 2.35
C THR A 63 -6.48 -6.73 1.36
N PRO A 64 -6.67 -6.24 0.12
CA PRO A 64 -7.45 -7.00 -0.85
C PRO A 64 -6.74 -8.29 -1.25
N GLU A 65 -7.49 -9.38 -1.36
CA GLU A 65 -6.95 -10.66 -1.84
C GLU A 65 -6.50 -10.53 -3.29
N LYS A 66 -7.33 -9.92 -4.14
CA LYS A 66 -7.03 -9.70 -5.55
C LYS A 66 -7.60 -8.34 -5.95
N ILE A 67 -6.75 -7.32 -5.89
CA ILE A 67 -7.19 -5.95 -6.17
C ILE A 67 -7.81 -5.82 -7.57
N ARG A 68 -7.33 -6.59 -8.54
CA ARG A 68 -7.83 -6.55 -9.92
C ARG A 68 -9.31 -6.92 -10.00
N GLN A 69 -9.78 -7.76 -9.09
CA GLN A 69 -11.16 -8.23 -9.06
C GLN A 69 -12.01 -7.56 -7.99
N ASP A 70 -11.39 -6.78 -7.12
CA ASP A 70 -12.06 -6.18 -5.98
C ASP A 70 -12.46 -4.74 -6.29
N HIS A 71 -13.57 -4.61 -7.02
CA HIS A 71 -14.07 -3.31 -7.46
C HIS A 71 -14.48 -2.43 -6.28
N SER A 72 -14.98 -3.03 -5.20
CA SER A 72 -15.34 -2.30 -3.99
C SER A 72 -14.11 -1.65 -3.37
N CYS A 73 -13.02 -2.41 -3.24
CA CYS A 73 -11.76 -1.87 -2.72
C CYS A 73 -11.21 -0.79 -3.64
N GLN A 74 -11.22 -1.02 -4.95
CA GLN A 74 -10.78 -0.02 -5.93
C GLN A 74 -11.53 1.30 -5.73
N GLN A 75 -12.84 1.25 -5.53
CA GLN A 75 -13.64 2.44 -5.32
C GLN A 75 -13.31 3.12 -3.99
N GLN A 76 -13.13 2.35 -2.93
CA GLN A 76 -12.73 2.91 -1.63
C GLN A 76 -11.40 3.64 -1.74
N LEU A 77 -10.44 3.06 -2.46
CA LEU A 77 -9.13 3.68 -2.65
C LEU A 77 -9.23 4.97 -3.48
N ALA A 78 -10.05 4.95 -4.53
CA ALA A 78 -10.28 6.14 -5.35
C ALA A 78 -10.89 7.27 -4.52
N ASP A 79 -11.80 6.94 -3.63
CA ASP A 79 -12.50 7.92 -2.78
C ASP A 79 -11.57 8.58 -1.76
N LEU A 80 -10.38 8.02 -1.51
CA LEU A 80 -9.41 8.63 -0.60
C LEU A 80 -8.82 9.92 -1.16
N GLY A 81 -8.90 10.13 -2.47
CA GLY A 81 -8.43 11.37 -3.08
C GLY A 81 -6.91 11.53 -3.07
N ALA A 82 -6.16 10.44 -3.23
CA ALA A 82 -4.70 10.52 -3.29
C ALA A 82 -4.25 11.33 -4.50
N ASP A 83 -3.15 12.07 -4.33
CA ASP A 83 -2.51 12.80 -5.43
C ASP A 83 -1.61 11.87 -6.25
N LEU A 84 -1.03 10.87 -5.59
CA LEU A 84 0.00 10.00 -6.15
C LEU A 84 -0.07 8.62 -5.50
N SER A 85 0.13 7.58 -6.30
CA SER A 85 0.39 6.23 -5.77
C SER A 85 1.88 5.95 -5.77
N VAL A 86 2.37 5.36 -4.70
CA VAL A 86 3.76 4.88 -4.59
C VAL A 86 3.71 3.38 -4.40
N VAL A 87 4.30 2.62 -5.32
CA VAL A 87 4.27 1.16 -5.31
C VAL A 87 5.68 0.62 -5.08
N VAL A 88 5.86 -0.17 -4.02
CA VAL A 88 7.13 -0.84 -3.72
C VAL A 88 6.81 -2.30 -3.40
N ALA A 89 6.93 -3.17 -4.39
CA ALA A 89 6.76 -4.62 -4.22
C ALA A 89 5.42 -4.98 -3.56
N PHE A 90 4.32 -4.57 -4.18
CA PHE A 90 3.00 -4.90 -3.66
C PHE A 90 2.69 -6.39 -3.73
N GLY A 91 3.06 -7.06 -4.82
CA GLY A 91 2.88 -8.51 -4.96
C GLY A 91 1.63 -8.92 -5.72
N GLN A 92 0.91 -7.98 -6.30
CA GLN A 92 -0.21 -8.26 -7.21
C GLN A 92 -0.07 -7.38 -8.45
N ILE A 93 -0.65 -7.85 -9.55
CA ILE A 93 -0.71 -7.04 -10.77
C ILE A 93 -1.76 -5.95 -10.58
N LEU A 94 -1.35 -4.70 -10.81
CA LEU A 94 -2.25 -3.55 -10.66
C LEU A 94 -2.87 -3.19 -12.01
N PRO A 95 -4.20 -3.09 -12.08
CA PRO A 95 -4.86 -2.63 -13.31
C PRO A 95 -4.45 -1.19 -13.65
N VAL A 96 -4.39 -0.90 -14.94
CA VAL A 96 -3.99 0.43 -15.41
C VAL A 96 -4.91 1.52 -14.84
N GLN A 97 -6.22 1.26 -14.76
CA GLN A 97 -7.15 2.24 -14.22
C GLN A 97 -6.89 2.57 -12.76
N VAL A 98 -6.38 1.61 -11.98
CA VAL A 98 -6.02 1.85 -10.58
C VAL A 98 -4.77 2.72 -10.51
N LEU A 99 -3.76 2.43 -11.34
CA LEU A 99 -2.51 3.18 -11.38
C LEU A 99 -2.70 4.62 -11.87
N ARG A 100 -3.64 4.83 -12.78
CA ARG A 100 -3.89 6.14 -13.37
C ARG A 100 -4.91 6.99 -12.61
N GLN A 101 -5.57 6.43 -11.61
CA GLN A 101 -6.60 7.13 -10.88
C GLN A 101 -6.09 8.39 -10.18
N PRO A 102 -4.94 8.36 -9.45
CA PRO A 102 -4.41 9.60 -8.88
C PRO A 102 -3.93 10.56 -9.98
N PRO A 103 -4.16 11.87 -9.82
CA PRO A 103 -3.78 12.84 -10.86
C PRO A 103 -2.30 12.84 -11.23
N LEU A 104 -1.40 12.57 -10.28
CA LEU A 104 0.03 12.52 -10.54
C LEU A 104 0.50 11.11 -10.92
N GLY A 105 -0.43 10.16 -11.02
CA GLY A 105 -0.12 8.81 -11.46
C GLY A 105 0.53 7.94 -10.40
N CYS A 106 1.49 7.16 -10.82
CA CYS A 106 2.11 6.14 -9.99
C CYS A 106 3.64 6.20 -10.09
N TRP A 107 4.29 6.20 -8.94
CA TRP A 107 5.74 6.03 -8.85
C TRP A 107 6.05 4.60 -8.41
N ASN A 108 6.93 3.92 -9.15
CA ASN A 108 7.33 2.55 -8.85
C ASN A 108 8.74 2.53 -8.28
N GLY A 109 8.88 2.14 -7.03
CA GLY A 109 10.18 1.93 -6.43
C GLY A 109 10.62 0.48 -6.66
N HIS A 110 11.81 0.31 -7.22
CA HIS A 110 12.37 -1.03 -7.41
C HIS A 110 13.34 -1.33 -6.28
N GLY A 111 13.05 -2.40 -5.52
CA GLY A 111 14.01 -2.94 -4.58
C GLY A 111 15.15 -3.62 -5.34
N SER A 112 16.36 -3.21 -5.08
CA SER A 112 17.53 -3.81 -5.71
C SER A 112 18.19 -4.81 -4.79
#